data_dfdab3380159f393882ba0f81db5d33f
#
_entry.id   dfdab3380159f393882ba0f81db5d33f
#
_cell.length_a   1.000
_cell.length_b   1.000
_cell.length_c   1.000
_cell.angle_alpha   90.00
_cell.angle_beta   90.00
_cell.angle_gamma   90.00
#
_symmetry.space_group_name_H-M   'P 1'
#
loop_
_entity.id
_entity.type
_entity.pdbx_description
1 polymer ?
#
loop_
_entity_poly.entity_id
_entity_poly.type
_entity_poly.pdbx_seq_one_letter_code
_entity_poly.pdbx_strand_id
1 'polypeptide(L)'
;MMKNKIGILGSGVVARTLGTGFLKHGYEVTMGTRDASKLTDWHQGEGAKAKIGTFAEAAYNADIIVLAVSGAAAESALELAGEPVLEGKTIIDVTNPIAPEPPVNGVLKFFTTLEDSLMERLQRRFPAANFVKAFSCVGSALMVNPHFKGGAPSMFICGNEANAKDDVHYILDQFGWETEDMGGVEAARAIEPLCMLWCIPGFLRNQWSHAFKLVKG
;
A
#
# COMPACT_ATOMS: atom_id res chain seq x y z
N MET A 1 -2.99 3.48 -23.19
CA MET A 1 -3.65 4.56 -22.43
C MET A 1 -3.01 4.62 -21.05
N MET A 2 -2.76 5.83 -20.52
CA MET A 2 -2.28 5.95 -19.15
C MET A 2 -3.38 5.47 -18.18
N LYS A 3 -3.02 4.61 -17.24
CA LYS A 3 -3.91 4.14 -16.18
C LYS A 3 -4.10 5.29 -15.18
N ASN A 4 -5.32 5.83 -15.10
CA ASN A 4 -5.60 7.01 -14.28
C ASN A 4 -6.72 6.80 -13.24
N LYS A 5 -7.35 5.63 -13.21
CA LYS A 5 -8.43 5.30 -12.27
C LYS A 5 -7.90 4.40 -11.15
N ILE A 6 -7.97 4.91 -9.95
CA ILE A 6 -7.48 4.22 -8.75
C ILE A 6 -8.66 3.78 -7.89
N GLY A 7 -8.72 2.49 -7.59
CA GLY A 7 -9.64 1.92 -6.61
C GLY A 7 -8.90 1.64 -5.32
N ILE A 8 -9.27 2.28 -4.22
CA ILE A 8 -8.61 2.06 -2.92
C ILE A 8 -9.52 1.21 -2.04
N LEU A 9 -9.06 0.02 -1.69
CA LEU A 9 -9.75 -0.87 -0.76
C LEU A 9 -9.31 -0.53 0.66
N GLY A 10 -10.15 0.21 1.39
CA GLY A 10 -9.89 0.67 2.75
C GLY A 10 -10.43 2.06 3.05
N SER A 11 -10.55 2.39 4.33
CA SER A 11 -11.02 3.69 4.83
C SER A 11 -10.19 4.22 6.01
N GLY A 12 -9.08 3.55 6.32
CA GLY A 12 -8.15 3.97 7.38
C GLY A 12 -7.27 5.16 6.98
N VAL A 13 -6.38 5.56 7.87
CA VAL A 13 -5.46 6.70 7.64
C VAL A 13 -4.62 6.50 6.37
N VAL A 14 -4.05 5.32 6.15
CA VAL A 14 -3.26 5.00 4.96
C VAL A 14 -4.09 5.17 3.68
N ALA A 15 -5.29 4.59 3.64
CA ALA A 15 -6.19 4.70 2.50
C ALA A 15 -6.54 6.16 2.17
N ARG A 16 -6.85 6.96 3.19
CA ARG A 16 -7.17 8.39 3.03
C ARG A 16 -5.96 9.20 2.56
N THR A 17 -4.78 8.96 3.14
CA THR A 17 -3.54 9.64 2.72
C THR A 17 -3.21 9.34 1.26
N LEU A 18 -3.23 8.07 0.85
CA LEU A 18 -2.99 7.70 -0.54
C LEU A 18 -4.08 8.25 -1.47
N GLY A 19 -5.36 8.20 -1.05
CA GLY A 19 -6.47 8.78 -1.79
C GLY A 19 -6.29 10.27 -2.04
N THR A 20 -5.93 11.03 -1.02
CA THR A 20 -5.57 12.46 -1.14
C THR A 20 -4.39 12.67 -2.08
N GLY A 21 -3.35 11.84 -1.95
CA GLY A 21 -2.18 11.89 -2.82
C GLY A 21 -2.53 11.67 -4.29
N PHE A 22 -3.24 10.62 -4.61
CA PHE A 22 -3.69 10.34 -5.97
C PHE A 22 -4.55 11.47 -6.56
N LEU A 23 -5.50 12.02 -5.78
CA LEU A 23 -6.31 13.17 -6.22
C LEU A 23 -5.45 14.41 -6.54
N LYS A 24 -4.43 14.70 -5.70
CA LYS A 24 -3.50 15.82 -5.92
C LYS A 24 -2.65 15.63 -7.19
N HIS A 25 -2.34 14.41 -7.56
CA HIS A 25 -1.62 14.04 -8.78
C HIS A 25 -2.56 13.82 -10.00
N GLY A 26 -3.86 14.16 -9.88
CA GLY A 26 -4.79 14.18 -11.00
C GLY A 26 -5.45 12.86 -11.36
N TYR A 27 -5.34 11.84 -10.51
CA TYR A 27 -6.02 10.57 -10.68
C TYR A 27 -7.50 10.66 -10.30
N GLU A 28 -8.32 9.83 -10.94
CA GLU A 28 -9.70 9.57 -10.51
C GLU A 28 -9.68 8.51 -9.40
N VAL A 29 -10.22 8.83 -8.23
CA VAL A 29 -10.18 7.94 -7.06
C VAL A 29 -11.57 7.46 -6.69
N THR A 30 -11.71 6.15 -6.50
CA THR A 30 -12.87 5.52 -5.86
C THR A 30 -12.42 4.82 -4.58
N MET A 31 -12.95 5.27 -3.43
CA MET A 31 -12.69 4.65 -2.13
C MET A 31 -13.70 3.54 -1.88
N GLY A 32 -13.23 2.32 -1.73
CA GLY A 32 -14.02 1.17 -1.32
C GLY A 32 -14.02 1.00 0.20
N THR A 33 -15.19 0.87 0.81
CA THR A 33 -15.32 0.65 2.24
C THR A 33 -16.56 -0.19 2.57
N ARG A 34 -16.54 -0.86 3.73
CA ARG A 34 -17.72 -1.53 4.32
C ARG A 34 -18.62 -0.56 5.08
N ASP A 35 -18.09 0.63 5.39
CA ASP A 35 -18.78 1.65 6.19
C ASP A 35 -18.37 3.04 5.68
N ALA A 36 -19.26 3.63 4.88
CA ALA A 36 -19.04 4.93 4.26
C ALA A 36 -18.91 6.08 5.29
N SER A 37 -19.49 5.92 6.48
CA SER A 37 -19.44 6.95 7.54
C SER A 37 -18.00 7.25 7.98
N LYS A 38 -17.10 6.28 7.88
CA LYS A 38 -15.67 6.45 8.20
C LYS A 38 -14.93 7.40 7.27
N LEU A 39 -15.50 7.72 6.12
CA LEU A 39 -14.93 8.62 5.12
C LEU A 39 -15.61 9.99 5.08
N THR A 40 -16.65 10.23 5.89
CA THR A 40 -17.47 11.46 5.84
C THR A 40 -16.61 12.72 5.95
N ASP A 41 -15.81 12.86 7.00
CA ASP A 41 -14.98 14.05 7.23
C ASP A 41 -13.92 14.23 6.13
N TRP A 42 -13.28 13.13 5.72
CA TRP A 42 -12.29 13.14 4.65
C TRP A 42 -12.93 13.55 3.32
N HIS A 43 -14.13 13.04 3.01
CA HIS A 43 -14.83 13.34 1.77
C HIS A 43 -15.38 14.78 1.74
N GLN A 44 -15.71 15.36 2.89
CA GLN A 44 -16.07 16.78 2.99
C GLN A 44 -14.86 17.73 2.86
N GLY A 45 -13.63 17.22 2.96
CA GLY A 45 -12.38 17.95 2.86
C GLY A 45 -11.51 17.51 1.68
N GLU A 46 -10.37 16.91 2.00
CA GLU A 46 -9.34 16.54 1.01
C GLU A 46 -9.80 15.51 -0.03
N GLY A 47 -10.79 14.70 0.30
CA GLY A 47 -11.35 13.67 -0.57
C GLY A 47 -12.58 14.08 -1.37
N ALA A 48 -12.95 15.36 -1.42
CA ALA A 48 -14.21 15.82 -2.02
C ALA A 48 -14.40 15.44 -3.50
N LYS A 49 -13.32 15.18 -4.22
CA LYS A 49 -13.37 14.73 -5.63
C LYS A 49 -13.40 13.21 -5.79
N ALA A 50 -13.21 12.45 -4.71
CA ALA A 50 -13.27 10.99 -4.78
C ALA A 50 -14.72 10.50 -4.83
N LYS A 51 -14.91 9.32 -5.43
CA LYS A 51 -16.14 8.55 -5.26
C LYS A 51 -16.00 7.65 -4.03
N ILE A 52 -17.12 7.36 -3.38
CA ILE A 52 -17.18 6.37 -2.29
C ILE A 52 -18.13 5.26 -2.73
N GLY A 53 -17.72 4.02 -2.50
CA GLY A 53 -18.51 2.84 -2.84
C GLY A 53 -18.10 1.62 -2.02
N THR A 54 -18.60 0.48 -2.42
CA THR A 54 -18.19 -0.84 -1.92
C THR A 54 -16.80 -1.22 -2.44
N PHE A 55 -16.19 -2.27 -1.88
CA PHE A 55 -14.93 -2.81 -2.43
C PHE A 55 -15.09 -3.27 -3.88
N ALA A 56 -16.23 -3.89 -4.22
CA ALA A 56 -16.51 -4.33 -5.58
C ALA A 56 -16.60 -3.14 -6.57
N GLU A 57 -17.30 -2.08 -6.21
CA GLU A 57 -17.42 -0.87 -7.05
C GLU A 57 -16.07 -0.17 -7.23
N ALA A 58 -15.27 -0.07 -6.17
CA ALA A 58 -13.94 0.52 -6.25
C ALA A 58 -13.01 -0.30 -7.15
N ALA A 59 -13.00 -1.63 -7.01
CA ALA A 59 -12.19 -2.51 -7.82
C ALA A 59 -12.65 -2.54 -9.29
N TYR A 60 -13.98 -2.59 -9.53
CA TYR A 60 -14.53 -2.63 -10.88
C TYR A 60 -14.16 -1.41 -11.73
N ASN A 61 -14.24 -0.22 -11.15
CA ASN A 61 -13.98 1.04 -11.85
C ASN A 61 -12.48 1.38 -11.98
N ALA A 62 -11.59 0.61 -11.37
CA ALA A 62 -10.17 0.91 -11.31
C ALA A 62 -9.36 0.32 -12.47
N ASP A 63 -8.33 1.04 -12.90
CA ASP A 63 -7.21 0.51 -13.69
C ASP A 63 -6.15 -0.11 -12.77
N ILE A 64 -5.95 0.50 -11.59
CA ILE A 64 -5.02 0.06 -10.54
C ILE A 64 -5.78 0.02 -9.21
N ILE A 65 -5.59 -1.04 -8.44
CA ILE A 65 -6.16 -1.21 -7.12
C ILE A 65 -5.09 -0.96 -6.05
N VAL A 66 -5.45 -0.27 -4.98
CA VAL A 66 -4.61 -0.10 -3.79
C VAL A 66 -5.25 -0.85 -2.63
N LEU A 67 -4.57 -1.86 -2.12
CA LEU A 67 -5.02 -2.64 -0.96
C LEU A 67 -4.50 -2.00 0.31
N ALA A 68 -5.33 -1.18 0.96
CA ALA A 68 -4.98 -0.34 2.12
C ALA A 68 -5.85 -0.64 3.35
N VAL A 69 -5.99 -1.92 3.67
CA VAL A 69 -6.62 -2.44 4.88
C VAL A 69 -5.57 -2.99 5.87
N SER A 70 -5.98 -3.41 7.06
CA SER A 70 -5.09 -4.18 7.94
C SER A 70 -4.72 -5.52 7.28
N GLY A 71 -3.50 -6.02 7.51
CA GLY A 71 -3.05 -7.29 6.92
C GLY A 71 -3.98 -8.46 7.20
N ALA A 72 -4.54 -8.53 8.41
CA ALA A 72 -5.52 -9.56 8.78
C ALA A 72 -6.85 -9.48 8.00
N ALA A 73 -7.15 -8.35 7.37
CA ALA A 73 -8.38 -8.17 6.57
C ALA A 73 -8.10 -8.18 5.06
N ALA A 74 -6.84 -8.39 4.63
CA ALA A 74 -6.43 -8.25 3.25
C ALA A 74 -7.15 -9.24 2.32
N GLU A 75 -7.16 -10.52 2.67
CA GLU A 75 -7.82 -11.57 1.88
C GLU A 75 -9.33 -11.31 1.77
N SER A 76 -10.00 -11.04 2.88
CA SER A 76 -11.44 -10.77 2.88
C SER A 76 -11.83 -9.50 2.11
N ALA A 77 -10.95 -8.48 2.09
CA ALA A 77 -11.18 -7.29 1.29
C ALA A 77 -11.12 -7.58 -0.23
N LEU A 78 -10.20 -8.42 -0.66
CA LEU A 78 -10.08 -8.87 -2.05
C LEU A 78 -11.24 -9.80 -2.45
N GLU A 79 -11.70 -10.68 -1.56
CA GLU A 79 -12.89 -11.49 -1.78
C GLU A 79 -14.14 -10.63 -1.97
N LEU A 80 -14.32 -9.59 -1.15
CA LEU A 80 -15.41 -8.62 -1.27
C LEU A 80 -15.31 -7.74 -2.52
N ALA A 81 -14.10 -7.53 -3.05
CA ALA A 81 -13.90 -6.86 -4.33
C ALA A 81 -14.35 -7.72 -5.52
N GLY A 82 -14.28 -9.04 -5.37
CA GLY A 82 -14.68 -10.02 -6.37
C GLY A 82 -13.52 -10.51 -7.24
N GLU A 83 -13.18 -11.78 -7.13
CA GLU A 83 -12.02 -12.40 -7.80
C GLU A 83 -11.97 -12.14 -9.32
N PRO A 84 -13.08 -12.24 -10.09
CA PRO A 84 -13.03 -11.96 -11.54
C PRO A 84 -12.67 -10.52 -11.89
N VAL A 85 -12.95 -9.58 -10.98
CA VAL A 85 -12.63 -8.15 -11.19
C VAL A 85 -11.14 -7.88 -10.99
N LEU A 86 -10.43 -8.72 -10.25
CA LEU A 86 -9.01 -8.58 -9.94
C LEU A 86 -8.11 -9.10 -11.06
N GLU A 87 -8.64 -9.92 -11.96
CA GLU A 87 -7.88 -10.57 -13.04
C GLU A 87 -7.16 -9.55 -13.91
N GLY A 88 -5.83 -9.72 -14.06
CA GLY A 88 -4.95 -8.87 -14.85
C GLY A 88 -4.72 -7.47 -14.30
N LYS A 89 -5.35 -7.09 -13.18
CA LYS A 89 -5.17 -5.75 -12.59
C LYS A 89 -3.91 -5.67 -11.74
N THR A 90 -3.25 -4.53 -11.81
CA THR A 90 -2.19 -4.15 -10.88
C THR A 90 -2.80 -3.88 -9.51
N ILE A 91 -2.31 -4.58 -8.47
CA ILE A 91 -2.71 -4.37 -7.08
C ILE A 91 -1.50 -3.91 -6.27
N ILE A 92 -1.51 -2.63 -5.87
CA ILE A 92 -0.50 -2.10 -4.94
C ILE A 92 -0.84 -2.61 -3.54
N ASP A 93 -0.05 -3.54 -3.04
CA ASP A 93 -0.21 -4.09 -1.70
C ASP A 93 0.55 -3.24 -0.68
N VAL A 94 -0.20 -2.47 0.11
CA VAL A 94 0.32 -1.59 1.16
C VAL A 94 0.24 -2.25 2.54
N THR A 95 -0.26 -3.48 2.61
CA THR A 95 -0.51 -4.16 3.88
C THR A 95 0.75 -4.68 4.54
N ASN A 96 0.68 -4.84 5.86
CA ASN A 96 1.69 -5.50 6.67
C ASN A 96 1.03 -6.57 7.56
N PRO A 97 1.69 -7.71 7.79
CA PRO A 97 1.14 -8.83 8.57
C PRO A 97 1.24 -8.59 10.09
N ILE A 98 0.86 -7.42 10.56
CA ILE A 98 0.95 -7.04 11.97
C ILE A 98 -0.10 -7.81 12.77
N ALA A 99 0.37 -8.54 13.79
CA ALA A 99 -0.48 -9.24 14.74
C ALA A 99 -1.12 -8.26 15.75
N PRO A 100 -2.25 -8.65 16.39
CA PRO A 100 -2.98 -7.74 17.28
C PRO A 100 -2.28 -7.45 18.60
N GLU A 101 -1.25 -8.21 18.94
CA GLU A 101 -0.51 -8.05 20.19
C GLU A 101 0.29 -6.73 20.18
N PRO A 102 0.39 -6.05 21.33
CA PRO A 102 1.17 -4.83 21.44
C PRO A 102 2.66 -5.09 21.19
N PRO A 103 3.42 -4.08 20.72
CA PRO A 103 4.86 -4.23 20.52
C PRO A 103 5.59 -4.48 21.85
N VAL A 104 6.59 -5.35 21.80
CA VAL A 104 7.50 -5.62 22.94
C VAL A 104 8.81 -4.87 22.70
N ASN A 105 9.17 -3.96 23.58
CA ASN A 105 10.36 -3.11 23.42
C ASN A 105 10.43 -2.42 22.04
N GLY A 106 9.27 -1.97 21.54
CA GLY A 106 9.14 -1.30 20.24
C GLY A 106 9.08 -2.23 19.04
N VAL A 107 9.21 -3.54 19.23
CA VAL A 107 9.19 -4.54 18.14
C VAL A 107 7.78 -5.10 17.96
N LEU A 108 7.21 -4.92 16.78
CA LEU A 108 5.92 -5.50 16.39
C LEU A 108 6.03 -7.03 16.28
N LYS A 109 4.91 -7.71 16.50
CA LYS A 109 4.76 -9.11 16.17
C LYS A 109 4.04 -9.23 14.83
N PHE A 110 4.53 -10.13 13.96
CA PHE A 110 3.86 -10.49 12.71
C PHE A 110 3.17 -11.85 12.84
N PHE A 111 2.08 -12.05 12.12
CA PHE A 111 1.40 -13.34 12.04
C PHE A 111 1.94 -14.24 10.89
N THR A 112 2.92 -13.73 10.14
CA THR A 112 3.68 -14.44 9.10
C THR A 112 5.07 -14.81 9.57
N THR A 113 5.83 -15.52 8.75
CA THR A 113 7.22 -15.93 9.02
C THR A 113 8.15 -15.36 7.94
N LEU A 114 9.46 -15.52 8.12
CA LEU A 114 10.45 -15.16 7.10
C LEU A 114 10.46 -16.12 5.90
N GLU A 115 9.70 -17.20 5.96
CA GLU A 115 9.60 -18.19 4.88
C GLU A 115 8.29 -18.05 4.07
N ASP A 116 7.32 -17.25 4.55
CA ASP A 116 6.00 -17.10 3.94
C ASP A 116 5.39 -15.74 4.29
N SER A 117 5.53 -14.76 3.39
CA SER A 117 5.02 -13.40 3.55
C SER A 117 3.49 -13.32 3.33
N LEU A 118 2.87 -12.24 3.80
CA LEU A 118 1.46 -11.97 3.52
C LEU A 118 1.22 -11.82 2.02
N MET A 119 2.08 -11.10 1.32
CA MET A 119 1.95 -10.91 -0.13
C MET A 119 1.99 -12.24 -0.89
N GLU A 120 2.86 -13.18 -0.52
CA GLU A 120 2.89 -14.51 -1.15
C GLU A 120 1.58 -15.27 -0.93
N ARG A 121 0.99 -15.17 0.27
CA ARG A 121 -0.32 -15.77 0.56
C ARG A 121 -1.41 -15.18 -0.34
N LEU A 122 -1.44 -13.85 -0.48
CA LEU A 122 -2.39 -13.17 -1.35
C LEU A 122 -2.19 -13.54 -2.83
N GLN A 123 -0.94 -13.57 -3.32
CA GLN A 123 -0.64 -13.95 -4.69
C GLN A 123 -1.04 -15.41 -4.99
N ARG A 124 -0.85 -16.34 -4.05
CA ARG A 124 -1.31 -17.73 -4.21
C ARG A 124 -2.84 -17.84 -4.19
N ARG A 125 -3.51 -17.02 -3.38
CA ARG A 125 -4.98 -17.02 -3.27
C ARG A 125 -5.67 -16.40 -4.49
N PHE A 126 -5.04 -15.38 -5.09
CA PHE A 126 -5.52 -14.63 -6.25
C PHE A 126 -4.48 -14.66 -7.38
N PRO A 127 -4.25 -15.83 -8.03
CA PRO A 127 -3.12 -16.01 -8.94
C PRO A 127 -3.24 -15.19 -10.23
N ALA A 128 -4.44 -14.78 -10.63
CA ALA A 128 -4.68 -13.97 -11.82
C ALA A 128 -4.51 -12.46 -11.59
N ALA A 129 -4.30 -12.03 -10.34
CA ALA A 129 -4.04 -10.64 -10.00
C ALA A 129 -2.53 -10.35 -9.96
N ASN A 130 -2.11 -9.13 -10.30
CA ASN A 130 -0.70 -8.74 -10.38
C ASN A 130 -0.33 -7.89 -9.15
N PHE A 131 0.06 -8.54 -8.07
CA PHE A 131 0.46 -7.85 -6.85
C PHE A 131 1.83 -7.19 -6.97
N VAL A 132 1.93 -5.97 -6.44
CA VAL A 132 3.19 -5.27 -6.22
C VAL A 132 3.21 -4.72 -4.80
N LYS A 133 4.12 -5.19 -3.97
CA LYS A 133 4.36 -4.65 -2.61
C LYS A 133 4.95 -3.26 -2.72
N ALA A 134 4.36 -2.28 -2.02
CA ALA A 134 4.90 -0.94 -1.88
C ALA A 134 4.39 -0.26 -0.59
N PHE A 135 5.03 0.82 -0.16
CA PHE A 135 4.63 1.63 1.01
C PHE A 135 4.61 0.89 2.37
N SER A 136 5.08 -0.35 2.42
CA SER A 136 5.02 -1.17 3.63
C SER A 136 5.99 -0.72 4.75
N CYS A 137 7.04 0.01 4.41
CA CYS A 137 8.12 0.40 5.32
C CYS A 137 8.19 1.91 5.60
N VAL A 138 7.04 2.59 5.62
CA VAL A 138 6.94 4.03 5.88
C VAL A 138 5.62 4.38 6.56
N GLY A 139 5.61 5.41 7.41
CA GLY A 139 4.38 5.94 8.00
C GLY A 139 3.53 6.72 7.00
N SER A 140 2.21 6.70 7.18
CA SER A 140 1.25 7.31 6.25
C SER A 140 1.56 8.77 5.91
N ALA A 141 1.99 9.57 6.88
CA ALA A 141 2.31 10.99 6.67
C ALA A 141 3.44 11.25 5.66
N LEU A 142 4.24 10.22 5.34
CA LEU A 142 5.40 10.32 4.45
C LEU A 142 5.20 9.58 3.13
N MET A 143 4.04 8.95 2.90
CA MET A 143 3.82 8.13 1.69
C MET A 143 3.77 8.95 0.41
N VAL A 144 3.35 10.22 0.49
CA VAL A 144 3.18 11.10 -0.68
C VAL A 144 4.02 12.36 -0.50
N ASN A 145 4.86 12.65 -1.48
CA ASN A 145 5.76 13.80 -1.53
C ASN A 145 6.61 13.98 -0.25
N PRO A 146 7.35 12.94 0.20
CA PRO A 146 8.20 13.05 1.38
C PRO A 146 9.34 14.02 1.13
N HIS A 147 9.64 14.86 2.13
CA HIS A 147 10.76 15.80 2.07
C HIS A 147 11.81 15.48 3.13
N PHE A 148 13.00 15.08 2.68
CA PHE A 148 14.16 14.82 3.54
C PHE A 148 15.38 15.61 3.06
N LYS A 149 16.22 16.05 4.01
CA LYS A 149 17.48 16.77 3.69
C LYS A 149 18.46 15.91 2.88
N GLY A 150 18.34 14.58 2.98
CA GLY A 150 19.20 13.61 2.28
C GLY A 150 18.73 13.25 0.86
N GLY A 151 17.73 13.96 0.32
CA GLY A 151 17.14 13.66 -0.99
C GLY A 151 15.94 12.71 -0.91
N ALA A 152 15.48 12.26 -2.07
CA ALA A 152 14.36 11.32 -2.17
C ALA A 152 14.70 10.01 -1.45
N PRO A 153 13.80 9.48 -0.59
CA PRO A 153 14.01 8.19 0.05
C PRO A 153 13.77 7.03 -0.92
N SER A 154 14.26 5.84 -0.59
CA SER A 154 14.03 4.62 -1.38
C SER A 154 12.75 3.92 -0.97
N MET A 155 11.96 3.51 -1.98
CA MET A 155 10.82 2.62 -1.81
C MET A 155 11.15 1.26 -2.42
N PHE A 156 11.22 0.24 -1.57
CA PHE A 156 11.44 -1.14 -2.01
C PHE A 156 10.13 -1.72 -2.51
N ILE A 157 10.15 -2.27 -3.73
CA ILE A 157 9.02 -2.96 -4.33
C ILE A 157 9.40 -4.39 -4.71
N CYS A 158 8.40 -5.26 -4.83
CA CYS A 158 8.53 -6.57 -5.46
C CYS A 158 7.20 -7.00 -6.07
N GLY A 159 7.27 -7.91 -7.04
CA GLY A 159 6.10 -8.46 -7.73
C GLY A 159 6.54 -9.28 -8.94
N ASN A 160 5.67 -10.18 -9.40
CA ASN A 160 6.01 -11.11 -10.48
C ASN A 160 5.87 -10.49 -11.87
N GLU A 161 4.94 -9.54 -12.06
CA GLU A 161 4.62 -8.98 -13.35
C GLU A 161 5.34 -7.65 -13.60
N ALA A 162 6.18 -7.61 -14.63
CA ALA A 162 7.00 -6.45 -14.97
C ALA A 162 6.13 -5.20 -15.23
N ASN A 163 5.07 -5.33 -16.03
CA ASN A 163 4.18 -4.20 -16.34
C ASN A 163 3.48 -3.65 -15.08
N ALA A 164 3.14 -4.49 -14.11
CA ALA A 164 2.57 -4.04 -12.86
C ALA A 164 3.58 -3.28 -11.99
N LYS A 165 4.85 -3.73 -12.00
CA LYS A 165 5.95 -2.99 -11.35
C LYS A 165 6.23 -1.66 -12.02
N ASP A 166 6.14 -1.57 -13.35
CA ASP A 166 6.29 -0.32 -14.10
C ASP A 166 5.18 0.69 -13.75
N ASP A 167 3.92 0.24 -13.62
CA ASP A 167 2.82 1.09 -13.14
C ASP A 167 3.13 1.68 -11.76
N VAL A 168 3.64 0.84 -10.84
CA VAL A 168 3.94 1.26 -9.47
C VAL A 168 5.17 2.16 -9.42
N HIS A 169 6.20 1.87 -10.21
CA HIS A 169 7.38 2.73 -10.36
C HIS A 169 6.96 4.15 -10.79
N TYR A 170 6.12 4.26 -11.82
CA TYR A 170 5.62 5.54 -12.32
C TYR A 170 4.89 6.33 -11.23
N ILE A 171 4.04 5.66 -10.42
CA ILE A 171 3.33 6.29 -9.28
C ILE A 171 4.32 6.75 -8.21
N LEU A 172 5.30 5.91 -7.87
CA LEU A 172 6.31 6.22 -6.86
C LEU A 172 7.18 7.42 -7.25
N ASP A 173 7.58 7.50 -8.53
CA ASP A 173 8.31 8.65 -9.06
C ASP A 173 7.51 9.95 -8.91
N GLN A 174 6.22 9.93 -9.29
CA GLN A 174 5.32 11.07 -9.06
C GLN A 174 5.18 11.44 -7.58
N PHE A 175 5.19 10.45 -6.68
CA PHE A 175 5.08 10.65 -5.23
C PHE A 175 6.41 11.01 -4.58
N GLY A 176 7.51 11.17 -5.35
CA GLY A 176 8.80 11.63 -4.87
C GLY A 176 9.68 10.56 -4.23
N TRP A 177 9.53 9.30 -4.64
CA TRP A 177 10.31 8.16 -4.18
C TRP A 177 11.31 7.68 -5.22
N GLU A 178 12.48 7.24 -4.79
CA GLU A 178 13.36 6.41 -5.62
C GLU A 178 12.93 4.95 -5.48
N THR A 179 12.53 4.33 -6.59
CA THR A 179 12.07 2.94 -6.59
C THR A 179 13.23 1.97 -6.66
N GLU A 180 13.23 0.98 -5.76
CA GLU A 180 14.17 -0.14 -5.71
C GLU A 180 13.41 -1.45 -5.93
N ASP A 181 13.51 -2.02 -7.12
CA ASP A 181 12.90 -3.31 -7.46
C ASP A 181 13.72 -4.46 -6.89
N MET A 182 13.13 -5.20 -5.97
CA MET A 182 13.75 -6.35 -5.29
C MET A 182 13.41 -7.70 -5.94
N GLY A 183 12.74 -7.70 -7.09
CA GLY A 183 12.45 -8.91 -7.85
C GLY A 183 11.05 -9.47 -7.66
N GLY A 184 10.93 -10.80 -7.53
CA GLY A 184 9.66 -11.51 -7.45
C GLY A 184 8.95 -11.38 -6.11
N VAL A 185 7.77 -12.00 -6.02
CA VAL A 185 6.91 -11.96 -4.82
C VAL A 185 7.61 -12.44 -3.54
N GLU A 186 8.59 -13.33 -3.66
CA GLU A 186 9.35 -13.87 -2.53
C GLU A 186 10.15 -12.79 -1.79
N ALA A 187 10.52 -11.70 -2.47
CA ALA A 187 11.23 -10.59 -1.83
C ALA A 187 10.37 -9.87 -0.76
N ALA A 188 9.06 -10.06 -0.78
CA ALA A 188 8.17 -9.57 0.28
C ALA A 188 8.53 -10.12 1.67
N ARG A 189 9.17 -11.30 1.75
CA ARG A 189 9.72 -11.87 3.00
C ARG A 189 10.73 -10.95 3.69
N ALA A 190 11.47 -10.16 2.90
CA ALA A 190 12.44 -9.19 3.42
C ALA A 190 11.85 -7.78 3.51
N ILE A 191 10.94 -7.40 2.60
CA ILE A 191 10.36 -6.05 2.56
C ILE A 191 9.35 -5.84 3.70
N GLU A 192 8.46 -6.80 3.98
CA GLU A 192 7.47 -6.68 5.07
C GLU A 192 8.13 -6.45 6.44
N PRO A 193 9.20 -7.18 6.83
CA PRO A 193 9.91 -6.91 8.08
C PRO A 193 10.52 -5.52 8.23
N LEU A 194 10.78 -4.79 7.15
CA LEU A 194 11.22 -3.40 7.24
C LEU A 194 10.18 -2.50 7.94
N CYS A 195 8.91 -2.88 7.93
CA CYS A 195 7.88 -2.22 8.73
C CYS A 195 8.22 -2.27 10.23
N MET A 196 8.65 -3.42 10.75
CA MET A 196 9.06 -3.52 12.15
C MET A 196 10.23 -2.60 12.45
N LEU A 197 11.27 -2.65 11.61
CA LEU A 197 12.47 -1.83 11.78
C LEU A 197 12.13 -0.33 11.76
N TRP A 198 11.26 0.07 10.84
CA TRP A 198 10.79 1.45 10.73
C TRP A 198 10.00 1.90 11.97
N CYS A 199 9.21 1.02 12.58
CA CYS A 199 8.38 1.37 13.74
C CYS A 199 9.15 1.50 15.05
N ILE A 200 10.32 0.86 15.22
CA ILE A 200 11.06 0.83 16.47
C ILE A 200 11.40 2.22 17.01
N PRO A 201 11.99 3.16 16.24
CA PRO A 201 12.27 4.51 16.74
C PRO A 201 11.00 5.28 17.14
N GLY A 202 9.89 5.02 16.45
CA GLY A 202 8.59 5.61 16.76
C GLY A 202 8.08 5.16 18.12
N PHE A 203 8.03 3.86 18.39
CA PHE A 203 7.56 3.32 19.65
C PHE A 203 8.47 3.65 20.82
N LEU A 204 9.79 3.62 20.63
CA LEU A 204 10.74 3.85 21.72
C LEU A 204 10.99 5.33 22.04
N ARG A 205 10.91 6.21 21.02
CA ARG A 205 11.38 7.60 21.14
C ARG A 205 10.44 8.64 20.50
N ASN A 206 9.23 8.20 20.10
CA ASN A 206 8.26 9.02 19.36
C ASN A 206 8.86 9.67 18.08
N GLN A 207 9.76 8.95 17.41
CA GLN A 207 10.41 9.40 16.18
C GLN A 207 9.74 8.73 14.98
N TRP A 208 8.85 9.44 14.28
CA TRP A 208 8.05 8.93 13.17
C TRP A 208 8.38 9.61 11.82
N SER A 209 9.35 10.54 11.82
CA SER A 209 9.74 11.29 10.61
C SER A 209 11.09 10.79 10.09
N HIS A 210 11.10 9.60 9.50
CA HIS A 210 12.26 9.00 8.86
C HIS A 210 11.84 8.04 7.74
N ALA A 211 12.77 7.70 6.85
CA ALA A 211 12.60 6.72 5.80
C ALA A 211 13.94 6.02 5.51
N PHE A 212 13.89 4.92 4.78
CA PHE A 212 15.09 4.22 4.32
C PHE A 212 15.65 4.87 3.05
N LYS A 213 16.97 4.77 2.89
CA LYS A 213 17.69 5.14 1.68
C LYS A 213 18.70 4.07 1.33
N LEU A 214 18.61 3.52 0.13
CA LEU A 214 19.63 2.63 -0.42
C LEU A 214 20.72 3.49 -1.08
N VAL A 215 21.91 3.45 -0.50
CA VAL A 215 23.08 4.13 -1.07
C VAL A 215 23.82 3.14 -1.97
N LYS A 216 24.03 3.54 -3.22
CA LYS A 216 24.76 2.72 -4.21
C LYS A 216 26.15 3.31 -4.41
N GLY A 217 27.16 2.43 -4.58
CA GLY A 217 28.55 2.78 -4.88
C GLY A 217 28.79 3.02 -6.37
#